data_32b17e6aed3bf0e2297a1f0a71ff87cd
#
_entry.id   32b17e6aed3bf0e2297a1f0a71ff87cd
#
_cell.length_a   1.000
_cell.length_b   1.000
_cell.length_c   1.000
_cell.angle_alpha   90.00
_cell.angle_beta   90.00
_cell.angle_gamma   90.00
#
_symmetry.space_group_name_H-M   'P 1'
#
loop_
_entity.id
_entity.type
_entity.pdbx_description
1 polymer ?
#
loop_
_entity_poly.entity_id
_entity_poly.type
_entity_poly.pdbx_seq_one_letter_code
_entity_poly.pdbx_strand_id
1 'polypeptide(L)'
;MNTLNFLDSNVWLALIWSRHVHSERARAWFAGAAEEQFFFCRFTQLTVLRLLTTESVLGREAKTMSEAWALWDRVWADPRIAFLPEPDLLEKEFRSRSKTQSRSPKLWADAYLLAFAAASGLKFVTFDRALQSRGEEVLVL
;
A
#
# COMPACT_ATOMS: atom_id res chain seq x y z
N MET A 1 -6.51 -2.02 21.98
CA MET A 1 -6.90 -1.28 20.77
C MET A 1 -6.32 -1.95 19.55
N ASN A 2 -7.12 -2.14 18.53
CA ASN A 2 -6.65 -2.74 17.29
C ASN A 2 -5.97 -1.68 16.44
N THR A 3 -4.76 -1.97 16.00
CA THR A 3 -4.05 -1.10 15.06
C THR A 3 -4.69 -1.24 13.67
N LEU A 4 -4.96 -0.09 13.04
CA LEU A 4 -5.53 -0.01 11.70
C LEU A 4 -4.45 0.45 10.74
N ASN A 5 -4.05 -0.43 9.84
CA ASN A 5 -2.93 -0.21 8.91
C ASN A 5 -3.43 0.02 7.50
N PHE A 6 -2.83 1.00 6.82
CA PHE A 6 -3.04 1.25 5.40
C PHE A 6 -1.70 1.03 4.68
N LEU A 7 -1.63 0.02 3.83
CA LEU A 7 -0.38 -0.44 3.26
C LEU A 7 -0.11 0.22 1.91
N ASP A 8 1.14 0.70 1.77
CA ASP A 8 1.66 1.11 0.47
C ASP A 8 1.66 -0.07 -0.51
N SER A 9 1.55 0.22 -1.79
CA SER A 9 1.48 -0.81 -2.84
C SER A 9 2.66 -1.78 -2.81
N ASN A 10 3.87 -1.31 -2.51
CA ASN A 10 5.04 -2.18 -2.41
C ASN A 10 4.98 -3.14 -1.23
N VAL A 11 4.30 -2.77 -0.16
CA VAL A 11 4.10 -3.68 0.97
C VAL A 11 3.14 -4.80 0.57
N TRP A 12 2.03 -4.45 -0.10
CA TRP A 12 1.13 -5.46 -0.66
C TRP A 12 1.85 -6.39 -1.63
N LEU A 13 2.64 -5.83 -2.54
CA LEU A 13 3.39 -6.62 -3.51
C LEU A 13 4.36 -7.59 -2.83
N ALA A 14 5.05 -7.13 -1.78
CA ALA A 14 5.96 -7.97 -1.01
C ALA A 14 5.25 -9.12 -0.30
N LEU A 15 4.00 -8.91 0.12
CA LEU A 15 3.19 -9.97 0.72
C LEU A 15 2.73 -11.00 -0.32
N ILE A 16 2.48 -10.55 -1.54
CA ILE A 16 1.93 -11.39 -2.62
C ILE A 16 3.02 -12.13 -3.37
N TRP A 17 4.12 -11.45 -3.70
CA TRP A 17 5.19 -11.98 -4.54
C TRP A 17 6.39 -12.38 -3.69
N SER A 18 6.63 -13.69 -3.60
CA SER A 18 7.66 -14.24 -2.70
C SER A 18 9.10 -13.88 -3.06
N ARG A 19 9.36 -13.46 -4.30
CA ARG A 19 10.69 -13.03 -4.73
C ARG A 19 10.95 -11.54 -4.58
N HIS A 20 9.99 -10.79 -4.07
CA HIS A 20 10.21 -9.39 -3.74
C HIS A 20 11.33 -9.27 -2.71
N VAL A 21 12.21 -8.28 -2.88
CA VAL A 21 13.38 -8.09 -2.01
C VAL A 21 13.00 -7.97 -0.53
N HIS A 22 11.82 -7.44 -0.22
CA HIS A 22 11.32 -7.26 1.15
C HIS A 22 10.23 -8.26 1.55
N SER A 23 10.02 -9.33 0.76
CA SER A 23 8.94 -10.28 1.01
C SER A 23 9.04 -10.94 2.39
N GLU A 24 10.23 -11.38 2.76
CA GLU A 24 10.44 -12.05 4.05
C GLU A 24 10.09 -11.14 5.22
N ARG A 25 10.55 -9.89 5.16
CA ARG A 25 10.26 -8.89 6.20
C ARG A 25 8.77 -8.57 6.28
N ALA A 26 8.14 -8.34 5.14
CA ALA A 26 6.71 -8.02 5.08
C ALA A 26 5.87 -9.16 5.64
N ARG A 27 6.18 -10.39 5.26
CA ARG A 27 5.43 -11.57 5.71
C ARG A 27 5.60 -11.82 7.21
N ALA A 28 6.82 -11.62 7.73
CA ALA A 28 7.07 -11.77 9.16
C ALA A 28 6.28 -10.73 9.97
N TRP A 29 6.29 -9.47 9.51
CA TRP A 29 5.52 -8.41 10.15
C TRP A 29 4.02 -8.72 10.13
N PHE A 30 3.50 -9.11 8.97
CA PHE A 30 2.07 -9.41 8.79
C PHE A 30 1.64 -10.60 9.66
N ALA A 31 2.45 -11.65 9.72
CA ALA A 31 2.17 -12.82 10.54
C ALA A 31 2.17 -12.50 12.02
N GLY A 32 3.05 -11.59 12.45
CA GLY A 32 3.13 -11.17 13.86
C GLY A 32 2.04 -10.21 14.30
N ALA A 33 1.24 -9.69 13.37
CA ALA A 33 0.22 -8.68 13.64
C ALA A 33 -1.19 -9.29 13.62
N ALA A 34 -1.39 -10.39 14.37
CA ALA A 34 -2.62 -11.18 14.31
C ALA A 34 -3.88 -10.40 14.72
N GLU A 35 -3.74 -9.42 15.61
CA GLU A 35 -4.86 -8.64 16.14
C GLU A 35 -5.06 -7.32 15.40
N GLU A 36 -4.32 -7.07 14.33
CA GLU A 36 -4.40 -5.82 13.58
C GLU A 36 -5.27 -5.99 12.34
N GLN A 37 -5.65 -4.85 11.75
CA GLN A 37 -6.39 -4.82 10.50
C GLN A 37 -5.55 -4.14 9.42
N PHE A 38 -5.77 -4.53 8.16
CA PHE A 38 -4.98 -4.10 7.02
C PHE A 38 -5.92 -3.66 5.90
N PHE A 39 -5.80 -2.40 5.51
CA PHE A 39 -6.73 -1.81 4.54
C PHE A 39 -6.04 -1.49 3.23
N PHE A 40 -6.80 -1.62 2.16
CA PHE A 40 -6.40 -1.16 0.84
C PHE A 40 -7.51 -0.29 0.24
N CYS A 41 -7.13 0.53 -0.72
CA CYS A 41 -8.09 1.30 -1.51
C CYS A 41 -7.96 0.90 -2.98
N ARG A 42 -8.84 1.43 -3.82
CA ARG A 42 -8.81 1.08 -5.25
C ARG A 42 -7.49 1.44 -5.91
N PHE A 43 -6.89 2.57 -5.53
CA PHE A 43 -5.61 3.01 -6.08
C PHE A 43 -4.50 2.00 -5.77
N THR A 44 -4.36 1.55 -4.51
CA THR A 44 -3.32 0.58 -4.15
C THR A 44 -3.56 -0.77 -4.83
N GLN A 45 -4.82 -1.21 -4.90
CA GLN A 45 -5.17 -2.44 -5.60
C GLN A 45 -4.75 -2.37 -7.07
N LEU A 46 -5.15 -1.29 -7.76
CA LEU A 46 -4.80 -1.11 -9.17
C LEU A 46 -3.28 -1.10 -9.38
N THR A 47 -2.56 -0.41 -8.52
CA THR A 47 -1.09 -0.35 -8.60
C THR A 47 -0.47 -1.74 -8.44
N VAL A 48 -0.94 -2.53 -7.48
CA VAL A 48 -0.43 -3.89 -7.27
C VAL A 48 -0.71 -4.78 -8.48
N LEU A 49 -1.93 -4.71 -9.02
CA LEU A 49 -2.28 -5.51 -10.21
C LEU A 49 -1.41 -5.14 -11.41
N ARG A 50 -1.14 -3.84 -11.61
CA ARG A 50 -0.24 -3.37 -12.66
C ARG A 50 1.18 -3.89 -12.46
N LEU A 51 1.70 -3.82 -11.23
CA LEU A 51 3.05 -4.31 -10.93
C LEU A 51 3.17 -5.81 -11.18
N LEU A 52 2.17 -6.59 -10.80
CA LEU A 52 2.17 -8.04 -11.01
C LEU A 52 2.21 -8.44 -12.49
N THR A 53 1.74 -7.57 -13.38
CA THR A 53 1.74 -7.81 -14.82
C THR A 53 2.87 -7.09 -15.56
N THR A 54 3.80 -6.46 -14.83
CA THR A 54 4.88 -5.66 -15.41
C THR A 54 6.19 -6.46 -15.48
N GLU A 55 6.66 -6.75 -16.69
CA GLU A 55 7.90 -7.51 -16.90
C GLU A 55 9.13 -6.83 -16.31
N SER A 56 9.21 -5.50 -16.38
CA SER A 56 10.35 -4.78 -15.79
C SER A 56 10.44 -4.91 -14.28
N VAL A 57 9.37 -5.36 -13.63
CA VAL A 57 9.32 -5.58 -12.17
C VAL A 57 9.51 -7.05 -11.84
N LEU A 58 8.71 -7.94 -12.42
CA LEU A 58 8.71 -9.35 -12.10
C LEU A 58 9.53 -10.22 -13.06
N GLY A 59 10.03 -9.65 -14.16
CA GLY A 59 10.77 -10.42 -15.16
C GLY A 59 9.92 -11.53 -15.75
N ARG A 60 10.46 -12.75 -15.77
CA ARG A 60 9.76 -13.92 -16.28
C ARG A 60 8.55 -14.34 -15.44
N GLU A 61 8.44 -13.84 -14.23
CA GLU A 61 7.34 -14.15 -13.34
C GLU A 61 6.15 -13.21 -13.52
N ALA A 62 6.24 -12.26 -14.46
CA ALA A 62 5.12 -11.37 -14.75
C ALA A 62 3.87 -12.18 -15.07
N LYS A 63 2.76 -11.79 -14.44
CA LYS A 63 1.52 -12.54 -14.49
C LYS A 63 0.62 -12.05 -15.60
N THR A 64 -0.31 -12.91 -16.04
CA THR A 64 -1.44 -12.44 -16.83
C THR A 64 -2.41 -11.69 -15.87
N MET A 65 -3.35 -10.95 -16.45
CA MET A 65 -4.35 -10.26 -15.66
C MET A 65 -5.18 -11.24 -14.82
N SER A 66 -5.53 -12.38 -15.40
CA SER A 66 -6.26 -13.43 -14.69
C SER A 66 -5.46 -14.01 -13.53
N GLU A 67 -4.18 -14.26 -13.74
CA GLU A 67 -3.29 -14.74 -12.67
C GLU A 67 -3.12 -13.71 -11.57
N ALA A 68 -3.02 -12.43 -11.93
CA ALA A 68 -2.90 -11.35 -10.96
C ALA A 68 -4.14 -11.28 -10.06
N TRP A 69 -5.34 -11.41 -10.62
CA TRP A 69 -6.57 -11.47 -9.84
C TRP A 69 -6.59 -12.66 -8.89
N ALA A 70 -6.13 -13.82 -9.35
CA ALA A 70 -6.09 -15.02 -8.50
C ALA A 70 -5.18 -14.83 -7.29
N LEU A 71 -4.02 -14.19 -7.50
CA LEU A 71 -3.10 -13.88 -6.41
C LEU A 71 -3.71 -12.86 -5.44
N TRP A 72 -4.36 -11.83 -5.96
CA TRP A 72 -5.05 -10.84 -5.13
C TRP A 72 -6.14 -11.48 -4.27
N ASP A 73 -6.96 -12.32 -4.87
CA ASP A 73 -8.06 -13.00 -4.17
C ASP A 73 -7.55 -13.89 -3.04
N ARG A 74 -6.41 -14.52 -3.24
CA ARG A 74 -5.79 -15.36 -2.22
C ARG A 74 -5.38 -14.56 -0.99
N VAL A 75 -4.82 -13.37 -1.20
CA VAL A 75 -4.44 -12.49 -0.09
C VAL A 75 -5.68 -11.92 0.59
N TRP A 76 -6.66 -11.46 -0.21
CA TRP A 76 -7.88 -10.85 0.33
C TRP A 76 -8.75 -11.86 1.08
N ALA A 77 -8.48 -13.16 0.98
CA ALA A 77 -9.17 -14.17 1.77
C ALA A 77 -8.85 -14.07 3.27
N ASP A 78 -7.76 -13.40 3.64
CA ASP A 78 -7.43 -13.17 5.05
C ASP A 78 -8.45 -12.22 5.68
N PRO A 79 -9.12 -12.63 6.79
CA PRO A 79 -10.20 -11.83 7.39
C PRO A 79 -9.75 -10.49 7.97
N ARG A 80 -8.43 -10.27 8.15
CA ARG A 80 -7.90 -9.01 8.64
C ARG A 80 -7.81 -7.94 7.54
N ILE A 81 -8.02 -8.32 6.28
CA ILE A 81 -7.85 -7.42 5.14
C ILE A 81 -9.22 -6.91 4.67
N ALA A 82 -9.33 -5.61 4.45
CA ALA A 82 -10.56 -4.99 3.98
C ALA A 82 -10.30 -3.82 3.04
N PHE A 83 -11.28 -3.56 2.19
CA PHE A 83 -11.29 -2.41 1.29
C PHE A 83 -11.89 -1.19 1.98
N LEU A 84 -11.32 -0.01 1.74
CA LEU A 84 -11.90 1.26 2.18
C LEU A 84 -12.15 2.17 0.98
N PRO A 85 -13.32 2.80 0.90
CA PRO A 85 -13.57 3.86 -0.07
C PRO A 85 -12.84 5.13 0.34
N GLU A 86 -12.76 6.10 -0.56
CA GLU A 86 -12.16 7.39 -0.24
C GLU A 86 -12.90 8.07 0.91
N PRO A 87 -12.18 8.55 1.93
CA PRO A 87 -12.79 9.31 3.02
C PRO A 87 -13.22 10.70 2.54
N ASP A 88 -14.23 11.28 3.19
CA ASP A 88 -14.81 12.57 2.78
C ASP A 88 -13.79 13.72 2.77
N LEU A 89 -12.79 13.68 3.64
CA LEU A 89 -11.79 14.74 3.76
C LEU A 89 -10.56 14.51 2.89
N LEU A 90 -10.59 13.50 2.02
CA LEU A 90 -9.42 13.15 1.22
C LEU A 90 -8.89 14.33 0.41
N GLU A 91 -9.73 15.01 -0.36
CA GLU A 91 -9.25 16.05 -1.25
C GLU A 91 -8.58 17.20 -0.49
N LYS A 92 -9.14 17.59 0.64
CA LYS A 92 -8.54 18.62 1.47
C LYS A 92 -7.13 18.23 1.93
N GLU A 93 -6.98 17.03 2.45
CA GLU A 93 -5.69 16.51 2.88
C GLU A 93 -4.73 16.33 1.70
N PHE A 94 -5.22 15.83 0.57
CA PHE A 94 -4.44 15.63 -0.63
C PHE A 94 -3.89 16.95 -1.17
N ARG A 95 -4.74 17.97 -1.27
CA ARG A 95 -4.32 19.29 -1.71
C ARG A 95 -3.24 19.87 -0.79
N SER A 96 -3.45 19.77 0.52
CA SER A 96 -2.48 20.27 1.50
C SER A 96 -1.12 19.61 1.36
N ARG A 97 -1.09 18.29 1.15
CA ARG A 97 0.15 17.51 1.07
C ARG A 97 0.83 17.57 -0.30
N SER A 98 0.14 18.04 -1.33
CA SER A 98 0.67 18.10 -2.70
C SER A 98 0.98 19.51 -3.18
N LYS A 99 0.74 20.55 -2.39
CA LYS A 99 1.09 21.93 -2.72
C LYS A 99 2.57 22.19 -2.44
N THR A 100 3.42 21.68 -3.33
CA THR A 100 4.87 21.85 -3.23
C THR A 100 5.41 22.49 -4.49
N GLN A 101 6.68 22.91 -4.44
CA GLN A 101 7.36 23.47 -5.60
C GLN A 101 8.00 22.41 -6.49
N SER A 102 7.94 21.16 -6.08
CA SER A 102 8.49 20.05 -6.85
C SER A 102 7.69 19.79 -8.12
N ARG A 103 8.37 19.33 -9.17
CA ARG A 103 7.77 18.89 -10.43
C ARG A 103 7.84 17.38 -10.60
N SER A 104 8.20 16.63 -9.56
CA SER A 104 8.33 15.19 -9.64
C SER A 104 6.95 14.52 -9.71
N PRO A 105 6.62 13.84 -10.81
CA PRO A 105 5.28 13.23 -10.95
C PRO A 105 5.00 12.12 -9.95
N LYS A 106 6.03 11.44 -9.44
CA LYS A 106 5.86 10.35 -8.47
C LYS A 106 5.38 10.83 -7.10
N LEU A 107 5.56 12.12 -6.79
CA LEU A 107 5.11 12.66 -5.51
C LEU A 107 3.59 12.75 -5.40
N TRP A 108 2.87 12.72 -6.52
CA TRP A 108 1.41 12.70 -6.49
C TRP A 108 0.86 11.47 -5.77
N ALA A 109 1.39 10.30 -6.10
CA ALA A 109 0.95 9.04 -5.46
C ALA A 109 1.25 9.04 -3.97
N ASP A 110 2.45 9.49 -3.58
CA ASP A 110 2.83 9.56 -2.17
C ASP A 110 1.91 10.49 -1.39
N ALA A 111 1.64 11.67 -1.95
CA ALA A 111 0.74 12.64 -1.32
C ALA A 111 -0.69 12.08 -1.18
N TYR A 112 -1.18 11.39 -2.20
CA TYR A 112 -2.50 10.75 -2.16
C TYR A 112 -2.59 9.70 -1.06
N LEU A 113 -1.61 8.81 -0.98
CA LEU A 113 -1.64 7.72 0.00
C LEU A 113 -1.51 8.23 1.42
N LEU A 114 -0.63 9.21 1.64
CA LEU A 114 -0.51 9.84 2.96
C LEU A 114 -1.79 10.58 3.36
N ALA A 115 -2.41 11.26 2.41
CA ALA A 115 -3.68 11.94 2.63
C ALA A 115 -4.81 10.95 2.97
N PHE A 116 -4.85 9.83 2.26
CA PHE A 116 -5.84 8.79 2.51
C PHE A 116 -5.71 8.24 3.93
N ALA A 117 -4.49 7.90 4.34
CA ALA A 117 -4.23 7.39 5.68
C ALA A 117 -4.61 8.42 6.75
N ALA A 118 -4.19 9.67 6.57
CA ALA A 118 -4.48 10.72 7.55
C ALA A 118 -5.99 10.98 7.67
N ALA A 119 -6.69 11.11 6.54
CA ALA A 119 -8.13 11.38 6.53
C ALA A 119 -8.95 10.21 7.07
N SER A 120 -8.43 8.99 6.97
CA SER A 120 -9.10 7.78 7.46
C SER A 120 -8.68 7.38 8.88
N GLY A 121 -7.71 8.09 9.48
CA GLY A 121 -7.20 7.75 10.81
C GLY A 121 -6.41 6.46 10.86
N LEU A 122 -5.66 6.16 9.80
CA LEU A 122 -4.91 4.91 9.66
C LEU A 122 -3.40 5.14 9.75
N LYS A 123 -2.68 4.11 10.22
CA LYS A 123 -1.22 4.09 10.16
C LYS A 123 -0.80 3.71 8.74
N PHE A 124 0.02 4.56 8.11
CA PHE A 124 0.57 4.26 6.79
C PHE A 124 1.81 3.38 6.91
N VAL A 125 1.82 2.24 6.23
CA VAL A 125 2.91 1.26 6.30
C VAL A 125 3.61 1.21 4.95
N THR A 126 4.92 1.43 4.94
CA THR A 126 5.71 1.56 3.71
C THR A 126 7.13 1.03 3.92
N PHE A 127 7.84 0.77 2.82
CA PHE A 127 9.29 0.52 2.86
C PHE A 127 10.10 1.80 2.59
N ASP A 128 9.44 2.87 2.14
CA ASP A 128 10.12 4.10 1.74
C ASP A 128 10.41 4.98 2.95
N ARG A 129 11.69 5.03 3.34
CA ARG A 129 12.15 5.83 4.48
C ARG A 129 11.89 7.32 4.31
N ALA A 130 11.86 7.80 3.06
CA ALA A 130 11.62 9.21 2.79
C ALA A 130 10.23 9.66 3.22
N LEU A 131 9.27 8.75 3.36
CA LEU A 131 7.91 9.07 3.77
C LEU A 131 7.73 9.18 5.29
N GLN A 132 8.70 8.74 6.08
CA GLN A 132 8.59 8.73 7.54
C GLN A 132 8.36 10.12 8.12
N SER A 133 8.98 11.14 7.55
CA SER A 133 8.85 12.53 8.01
C SER A 133 7.69 13.29 7.36
N ARG A 134 6.97 12.66 6.42
CA ARG A 134 5.90 13.31 5.65
C ARG A 134 4.49 13.01 6.16
N GLY A 135 4.36 12.15 7.14
CA GLY A 135 3.07 11.79 7.74
C GLY A 135 3.19 11.69 9.25
N GLU A 136 2.06 11.86 9.93
CA GLU A 136 2.01 11.79 11.40
C GLU A 136 2.16 10.37 11.92
N GLU A 137 1.55 9.40 11.23
CA GLU A 137 1.63 7.99 11.60
C GLU A 137 2.13 7.18 10.41
N VAL A 138 3.45 7.08 10.29
CA VAL A 138 4.09 6.29 9.24
C VAL A 138 4.98 5.24 9.89
N LEU A 139 4.76 3.99 9.54
CA LEU A 139 5.61 2.87 9.93
C LEU A 139 6.46 2.46 8.72
N VAL A 140 7.77 2.53 8.85
CA VAL A 140 8.70 2.06 7.82
C VAL A 140 9.18 0.66 8.23
N LEU A 141 8.93 -0.31 7.37
CA LEU A 141 9.36 -1.70 7.60
C LEU A 141 10.83 -1.92 7.25
#